data_7b03dbf9fc97fcd702736659a4c66cf8
#
_entry.id   7b03dbf9fc97fcd702736659a4c66cf8
#
_cell.length_a   1.000
_cell.length_b   1.000
_cell.length_c   1.000
_cell.angle_alpha   90.00
_cell.angle_beta   90.00
_cell.angle_gamma   90.00
#
_symmetry.space_group_name_H-M   'P 1'
#
loop_
_entity.id
_entity.type
_entity.pdbx_description
1 polymer ?
#
loop_
_entity_poly.entity_id
_entity_poly.type
_entity_poly.pdbx_seq_one_letter_code
_entity_poly.pdbx_strand_id
1 'polypeptide(L)'
;VDSDFELASSLVSALEQKVGRLIVNGYPTGVEVSPAMNHGGPSPATSDPRFTSVGTAAILRFSRPVCYQSFPPALLPEALRDDNPLNIMRLVNGSLTRASSV
;
A
#
# COMPACT_ATOMS: atom_id res chain seq x y z
N VAL A 1 -27.62 11.16 16.06
CA VAL A 1 -28.72 11.97 15.57
C VAL A 1 -28.14 12.98 14.59
N ASP A 2 -28.94 13.70 13.80
CA ASP A 2 -28.46 14.53 12.67
C ASP A 2 -27.42 15.59 13.09
N SER A 3 -27.61 16.21 14.27
CA SER A 3 -26.63 17.17 14.83
C SER A 3 -25.24 16.56 15.09
N ASP A 4 -25.20 15.31 15.50
CA ASP A 4 -23.94 14.62 15.78
C ASP A 4 -23.24 14.24 14.47
N PHE A 5 -24.02 13.94 13.43
CA PHE A 5 -23.48 13.67 12.10
C PHE A 5 -22.88 14.93 11.46
N GLU A 6 -23.56 16.07 11.56
CA GLU A 6 -23.06 17.35 11.08
C GLU A 6 -21.74 17.74 11.79
N LEU A 7 -21.70 17.59 13.10
CA LEU A 7 -20.48 17.84 13.88
C LEU A 7 -19.35 16.89 13.48
N ALA A 8 -19.64 15.60 13.36
CA ALA A 8 -18.66 14.62 12.92
C ALA A 8 -18.12 14.95 11.51
N SER A 9 -19.01 15.30 10.58
CA SER A 9 -18.63 15.68 9.22
C SER A 9 -17.72 16.90 9.18
N SER A 10 -18.00 17.91 10.00
CA SER A 10 -17.16 19.11 10.09
C SER A 10 -15.75 18.82 10.64
N LEU A 11 -15.62 17.80 11.48
CA LEU A 11 -14.34 17.42 12.10
C LEU A 11 -13.49 16.51 11.21
N VAL A 12 -14.08 15.75 10.29
CA VAL A 12 -13.37 14.75 9.47
C VAL A 12 -12.17 15.37 8.76
N SER A 13 -12.36 16.46 8.04
CA SER A 13 -11.28 17.12 7.30
C SER A 13 -10.10 17.57 8.17
N ALA A 14 -10.37 17.99 9.40
CA ALA A 14 -9.34 18.39 10.34
C ALA A 14 -8.63 17.17 10.95
N LEU A 15 -9.37 16.10 11.20
CA LEU A 15 -8.83 14.86 11.79
C LEU A 15 -7.99 14.07 10.79
N GLU A 16 -8.37 14.03 9.52
CA GLU A 16 -7.61 13.38 8.45
C GLU A 16 -6.17 13.92 8.33
N GLN A 17 -5.97 15.19 8.66
CA GLN A 17 -4.65 15.81 8.64
C GLN A 17 -3.75 15.39 9.82
N LYS A 18 -4.32 14.74 10.84
CA LYS A 18 -3.64 14.51 12.12
C LYS A 18 -3.48 13.05 12.48
N VAL A 19 -4.21 12.16 11.84
CA VAL A 19 -4.25 10.72 12.19
C VAL A 19 -4.12 9.84 10.97
N GLY A 20 -3.68 8.61 11.17
CA GLY A 20 -3.58 7.62 10.10
C GLY A 20 -4.82 6.74 9.95
N ARG A 21 -5.76 6.78 10.92
CA ARG A 21 -6.98 5.99 10.90
C ARG A 21 -8.10 6.68 11.68
N LEU A 22 -9.24 6.82 11.08
CA LEU A 22 -10.46 7.31 11.72
C LEU A 22 -11.41 6.15 11.98
N ILE A 23 -11.98 6.10 13.17
CA ILE A 23 -12.95 5.08 13.56
C ILE A 23 -14.15 5.80 14.15
N VAL A 24 -15.34 5.48 13.65
CA VAL A 24 -16.61 6.02 14.16
C VAL A 24 -17.32 4.93 14.96
N ASN A 25 -17.71 5.27 16.18
CA ASN A 25 -18.47 4.38 17.09
C ASN A 25 -17.82 2.99 17.30
N GLY A 26 -16.50 2.94 17.29
CA GLY A 26 -15.73 1.71 17.47
C GLY A 26 -14.49 1.92 18.34
N TYR A 27 -13.87 0.82 18.73
CA TYR A 27 -12.63 0.82 19.48
C TYR A 27 -11.43 0.46 18.58
N PRO A 28 -10.27 1.09 18.78
CA PRO A 28 -9.09 0.85 17.93
C PRO A 28 -8.32 -0.44 18.26
N THR A 29 -8.94 -1.38 18.97
CA THR A 29 -8.31 -2.60 19.48
C THR A 29 -8.07 -3.68 18.43
N GLY A 30 -8.78 -3.64 17.31
CA GLY A 30 -8.64 -4.58 16.20
C GLY A 30 -8.04 -3.93 14.97
N VAL A 31 -7.18 -4.64 14.28
CA VAL A 31 -6.71 -4.31 12.94
C VAL A 31 -6.95 -5.50 12.03
N GLU A 32 -7.56 -5.23 10.90
CA GLU A 32 -7.81 -6.22 9.87
C GLU A 32 -6.65 -6.25 8.89
N VAL A 33 -6.28 -7.44 8.42
CA VAL A 33 -5.27 -7.57 7.37
C VAL A 33 -5.95 -7.38 6.02
N SER A 34 -5.97 -6.15 5.55
CA SER A 34 -6.58 -5.78 4.28
C SER A 34 -5.73 -4.75 3.53
N PRO A 35 -5.94 -4.60 2.21
CA PRO A 35 -5.22 -3.58 1.42
C PRO A 35 -5.49 -2.14 1.86
N ALA A 36 -6.67 -1.87 2.40
CA ALA A 36 -7.08 -0.53 2.85
C ALA A 36 -6.65 -0.21 4.29
N MET A 37 -6.12 -1.19 5.03
CA MET A 37 -5.74 -0.96 6.42
C MET A 37 -4.51 -0.08 6.50
N ASN A 38 -4.62 0.98 7.29
CA ASN A 38 -3.52 1.86 7.63
C ASN A 38 -3.42 2.04 9.15
N HIS A 39 -2.22 1.86 9.67
CA HIS A 39 -1.85 2.18 11.03
C HIS A 39 -0.54 2.97 11.01
N GLY A 40 -0.65 4.25 11.07
CA GLY A 40 0.45 5.19 10.95
C GLY A 40 -0.03 6.60 11.31
N GLY A 41 0.19 7.55 10.42
CA GLY A 41 -0.21 8.94 10.60
C GLY A 41 0.96 9.87 10.33
N PRO A 42 0.77 11.19 10.44
CA PRO A 42 1.85 12.15 10.28
C PRO A 42 2.83 12.08 11.47
N SER A 43 3.99 12.68 11.32
CA SER A 43 4.93 12.86 12.45
C SER A 43 4.24 13.62 13.61
N PRO A 44 4.45 13.20 14.86
CA PRO A 44 5.42 12.21 15.35
C PRO A 44 4.90 10.77 15.47
N ALA A 45 3.71 10.46 14.95
CA ALA A 45 3.15 9.12 15.04
C ALA A 45 3.99 8.06 14.28
N THR A 46 4.67 8.46 13.22
CA THR A 46 5.64 7.64 12.49
C THR A 46 6.78 8.49 11.95
N SER A 47 7.92 7.89 11.72
CA SER A 47 9.07 8.51 11.06
C SER A 47 8.89 8.59 9.54
N ASP A 48 8.04 7.75 8.96
CA ASP A 48 7.72 7.77 7.53
C ASP A 48 6.22 7.54 7.30
N PRO A 49 5.44 8.60 7.02
CA PRO A 49 4.00 8.51 6.87
C PRO A 49 3.54 7.79 5.59
N ARG A 50 4.46 7.45 4.69
CA ARG A 50 4.16 6.71 3.46
C ARG A 50 3.89 5.22 3.71
N PHE A 51 4.25 4.72 4.88
CA PHE A 51 4.13 3.30 5.22
C PHE A 51 3.15 3.08 6.37
N THR A 52 2.46 1.96 6.30
CA THR A 52 1.65 1.45 7.41
C THR A 52 2.45 0.43 8.22
N SER A 53 2.15 0.28 9.51
CA SER A 53 2.74 -0.77 10.36
C SER A 53 1.95 -2.07 10.35
N VAL A 54 0.72 -2.07 9.83
CA VAL A 54 -0.16 -3.25 9.73
C VAL A 54 -0.90 -3.27 8.41
N GLY A 55 -1.56 -4.39 8.10
CA GLY A 55 -2.24 -4.61 6.83
C GLY A 55 -1.31 -5.20 5.77
N THR A 56 -1.86 -5.47 4.59
CA THR A 56 -1.09 -6.12 3.50
C THR A 56 0.04 -5.24 2.95
N ALA A 57 -0.11 -3.93 3.03
CA ALA A 57 0.91 -2.98 2.57
C ALA A 57 2.08 -2.80 3.56
N ALA A 58 2.01 -3.38 4.76
CA ALA A 58 3.07 -3.26 5.76
C ALA A 58 4.43 -3.81 5.28
N ILE A 59 4.42 -4.79 4.37
CA ILE A 59 5.65 -5.36 3.80
C ILE A 59 6.49 -4.34 3.04
N LEU A 60 5.87 -3.28 2.51
CA LEU A 60 6.58 -2.24 1.74
C LEU A 60 7.64 -1.51 2.56
N ARG A 61 7.51 -1.50 3.89
CA ARG A 61 8.53 -0.93 4.80
C ARG A 61 9.87 -1.66 4.74
N PHE A 62 9.84 -2.93 4.37
CA PHE A 62 10.98 -3.84 4.37
C PHE A 62 11.49 -4.12 2.95
N SER A 63 10.93 -3.46 1.95
CA SER A 63 11.29 -3.63 0.55
C SER A 63 11.73 -2.31 -0.08
N ARG A 64 12.51 -2.42 -1.14
CA ARG A 64 12.90 -1.28 -1.97
C ARG A 64 12.87 -1.69 -3.44
N PRO A 65 12.55 -0.78 -4.35
CA PRO A 65 12.64 -1.06 -5.77
C PRO A 65 14.09 -1.24 -6.22
N VAL A 66 14.29 -2.11 -7.21
CA VAL A 66 15.54 -2.27 -7.95
C VAL A 66 15.22 -2.20 -9.43
N CYS A 67 15.96 -1.39 -10.18
CA CYS A 67 15.84 -1.27 -11.62
C CYS A 67 16.97 -2.06 -12.31
N TYR A 68 16.59 -2.84 -13.34
CA TYR A 68 17.53 -3.48 -14.26
C TYR A 68 17.42 -2.77 -15.61
N GLN A 69 18.46 -2.08 -16.02
CA GLN A 69 18.50 -1.37 -17.30
C GLN A 69 19.64 -1.93 -18.15
N SER A 70 19.35 -2.25 -19.41
CA SER A 70 20.32 -2.84 -20.36
C SER A 70 21.00 -4.10 -19.78
N PHE A 71 20.23 -4.87 -18.99
CA PHE A 71 20.76 -6.01 -18.27
C PHE A 71 20.62 -7.29 -19.11
N PRO A 72 21.64 -8.17 -19.16
CA PRO A 72 21.57 -9.40 -19.94
C PRO A 72 20.38 -10.28 -19.48
N PRO A 73 19.50 -10.73 -20.40
CA PRO A 73 18.32 -11.53 -20.03
C PRO A 73 18.64 -12.80 -19.24
N ALA A 74 19.76 -13.44 -19.54
CA ALA A 74 20.19 -14.66 -18.85
C ALA A 74 20.56 -14.47 -17.37
N LEU A 75 20.80 -13.23 -16.96
CA LEU A 75 21.14 -12.88 -15.57
C LEU A 75 19.95 -12.28 -14.80
N LEU A 76 18.82 -12.06 -15.47
CA LEU A 76 17.63 -11.57 -14.81
C LEU A 76 17.05 -12.63 -13.86
N PRO A 77 16.52 -12.22 -12.70
CA PRO A 77 15.66 -13.08 -11.89
C PRO A 77 14.50 -13.65 -12.72
N GLU A 78 14.11 -14.88 -12.47
CA GLU A 78 13.02 -15.55 -13.21
C GLU A 78 11.74 -14.73 -13.28
N ALA A 79 11.39 -14.04 -12.18
CA ALA A 79 10.21 -13.17 -12.12
C ALA A 79 10.22 -12.01 -13.12
N LEU A 80 11.40 -11.63 -13.63
CA LEU A 80 11.58 -10.49 -14.53
C LEU A 80 11.94 -10.92 -15.97
N ARG A 81 12.10 -12.20 -16.22
CA ARG A 81 12.42 -12.70 -17.57
C ARG A 81 11.23 -12.56 -18.50
N ASP A 82 11.49 -12.21 -19.76
CA ASP A 82 10.46 -11.91 -20.75
C ASP A 82 9.52 -13.09 -21.00
N ASP A 83 10.04 -14.31 -20.97
CA ASP A 83 9.29 -15.56 -21.16
C ASP A 83 8.32 -15.91 -19.99
N ASN A 84 8.38 -15.17 -18.88
CA ASN A 84 7.56 -15.39 -17.68
C ASN A 84 7.49 -16.86 -17.21
N PRO A 85 8.62 -17.50 -16.90
CA PRO A 85 8.65 -18.92 -16.56
C PRO A 85 7.85 -19.27 -15.31
N LEU A 86 7.60 -18.30 -14.42
CA LEU A 86 6.80 -18.47 -13.21
C LEU A 86 5.29 -18.29 -13.45
N ASN A 87 4.87 -17.91 -14.64
CA ASN A 87 3.47 -17.62 -15.00
C ASN A 87 2.78 -16.67 -13.99
N ILE A 88 3.51 -15.68 -13.47
CA ILE A 88 3.00 -14.71 -12.52
C ILE A 88 2.38 -13.49 -13.22
N MET A 89 1.45 -12.82 -12.54
CA MET A 89 0.90 -11.55 -13.00
C MET A 89 1.96 -10.46 -12.90
N ARG A 90 2.20 -9.74 -13.99
CA ARG A 90 3.20 -8.68 -14.09
C ARG A 90 2.60 -7.43 -14.72
N LEU A 91 3.19 -6.29 -14.41
CA LEU A 91 2.88 -5.04 -15.10
C LEU A 91 3.88 -4.88 -16.26
N VAL A 92 3.41 -5.02 -17.49
CA VAL A 92 4.22 -4.86 -18.71
C VAL A 92 3.65 -3.68 -19.51
N ASN A 93 4.46 -2.67 -19.75
CA ASN A 93 4.06 -1.45 -20.46
C ASN A 93 2.76 -0.82 -19.95
N GLY A 94 2.58 -0.83 -18.62
CA GLY A 94 1.39 -0.27 -17.97
C GLY A 94 0.16 -1.19 -17.95
N SER A 95 0.24 -2.40 -18.48
CA SER A 95 -0.86 -3.38 -18.48
C SER A 95 -0.53 -4.62 -17.65
N LEU A 96 -1.49 -5.05 -16.83
CA LEU A 96 -1.36 -6.30 -16.08
C LEU A 96 -1.56 -7.50 -17.01
N THR A 97 -0.59 -8.40 -17.04
CA THR A 97 -0.61 -9.58 -17.90
C THR A 97 0.18 -10.74 -17.32
N ARG A 98 -0.16 -11.96 -17.75
CA ARG A 98 0.66 -13.16 -17.56
C ARG A 98 1.39 -13.58 -18.84
N ALA A 99 1.10 -12.94 -19.95
CA ALA A 99 1.77 -13.24 -21.20
C ALA A 99 3.28 -12.98 -21.12
N SER A 100 4.03 -13.61 -22.00
CA SER A 100 5.42 -13.24 -22.25
C SER A 100 5.48 -11.80 -22.79
N SER A 101 6.60 -11.13 -22.57
CA SER A 101 6.79 -9.73 -23.01
C SER A 101 7.36 -9.64 -24.44
N VAL A 102 7.53 -10.78 -25.07
CA VAL A 102 8.09 -10.90 -26.45
C VAL A 102 6.99 -11.20 -27.43
#